data_423dec017a915fe4f6a6d8665e06139d
#
_entry.id   423dec017a915fe4f6a6d8665e06139d
#
_cell.length_a   1.000
_cell.length_b   1.000
_cell.length_c   1.000
_cell.angle_alpha   90.00
_cell.angle_beta   90.00
_cell.angle_gamma   90.00
#
_symmetry.space_group_name_H-M   'P 1'
#
loop_
_entity.id
_entity.type
_entity.pdbx_description
1 polymer ?
#
loop_
_entity_poly.entity_id
_entity_poly.type
_entity_poly.pdbx_seq_one_letter_code
_entity_poly.pdbx_strand_id
1 'polypeptide(L)'
;MTENDHKELGKRIRQNVLDVLKLWASKDEQLEYQKNVPIADVSAELFCQWGDDFYHPETPQFRLAFNENERKVLADFDKTFNLISDKTSKNLPNIVDFVKTNEWLILNQAAVEALKKIKATDNK
;
A
#
# COMPACT_ATOMS: atom_id res chain seq x y z
N MET A 1 -22.88 0.30 -17.25
CA MET A 1 -22.13 -0.64 -16.42
C MET A 1 -23.09 -1.48 -15.57
N THR A 2 -22.94 -2.80 -15.62
CA THR A 2 -23.81 -3.70 -14.88
C THR A 2 -23.36 -3.84 -13.43
N GLU A 3 -24.22 -4.43 -12.58
CA GLU A 3 -23.88 -4.73 -11.19
C GLU A 3 -22.67 -5.67 -11.10
N ASN A 4 -22.57 -6.64 -12.02
CA ASN A 4 -21.40 -7.54 -12.08
C ASN A 4 -20.12 -6.79 -12.41
N ASP A 5 -20.18 -5.80 -13.29
CA ASP A 5 -19.01 -4.97 -13.62
C ASP A 5 -18.52 -4.18 -12.41
N HIS A 6 -19.45 -3.66 -11.59
CA HIS A 6 -19.11 -2.96 -10.35
C HIS A 6 -18.45 -3.89 -9.35
N LYS A 7 -18.95 -5.12 -9.21
CA LYS A 7 -18.36 -6.12 -8.31
C LYS A 7 -16.97 -6.50 -8.74
N GLU A 8 -16.77 -6.73 -10.04
CA GLU A 8 -15.45 -7.08 -10.57
C GLU A 8 -14.44 -5.95 -10.37
N LEU A 9 -14.87 -4.71 -10.60
CA LEU A 9 -14.03 -3.53 -10.37
C LEU A 9 -13.65 -3.42 -8.89
N GLY A 10 -14.61 -3.64 -7.99
CA GLY A 10 -14.36 -3.60 -6.54
C GLY A 10 -13.35 -4.65 -6.12
N LYS A 11 -13.47 -5.87 -6.62
CA LYS A 11 -12.50 -6.95 -6.34
C LYS A 11 -11.11 -6.59 -6.81
N ARG A 12 -11.01 -5.99 -7.98
CA ARG A 12 -9.72 -5.58 -8.55
C ARG A 12 -9.07 -4.47 -7.73
N ILE A 13 -9.87 -3.49 -7.32
CA ILE A 13 -9.38 -2.40 -6.45
C ILE A 13 -8.89 -2.97 -5.14
N ARG A 14 -9.67 -3.85 -4.51
CA ARG A 14 -9.28 -4.51 -3.26
C ARG A 14 -7.96 -5.25 -3.42
N GLN A 15 -7.83 -6.04 -4.47
CA GLN A 15 -6.61 -6.80 -4.72
C GLN A 15 -5.40 -5.89 -4.90
N ASN A 16 -5.56 -4.82 -5.69
CA ASN A 16 -4.47 -3.88 -5.94
C ASN A 16 -4.00 -3.18 -4.67
N VAL A 17 -4.93 -2.72 -3.85
CA VAL A 17 -4.60 -2.04 -2.58
C VAL A 17 -3.91 -3.00 -1.63
N LEU A 18 -4.43 -4.22 -1.49
CA LEU A 18 -3.84 -5.22 -0.60
C LEU A 18 -2.45 -5.66 -1.08
N ASP A 19 -2.25 -5.75 -2.39
CA ASP A 19 -0.95 -6.12 -2.97
C ASP A 19 0.10 -5.04 -2.65
N VAL A 20 -0.25 -3.77 -2.73
CA VAL A 20 0.66 -2.67 -2.35
C VAL A 20 1.00 -2.74 -0.87
N LEU A 21 0.01 -2.97 -0.01
CA LEU A 21 0.27 -3.14 1.43
C LEU A 21 1.19 -4.33 1.71
N LYS A 22 0.97 -5.45 1.03
CA LYS A 22 1.81 -6.63 1.17
C LYS A 22 3.25 -6.35 0.74
N LEU A 23 3.41 -5.58 -0.31
CA LEU A 23 4.73 -5.17 -0.78
C LEU A 23 5.42 -4.29 0.27
N TRP A 24 4.72 -3.28 0.81
CA TRP A 24 5.25 -2.45 1.89
C TRP A 24 5.62 -3.28 3.14
N ALA A 25 4.85 -4.33 3.41
CA ALA A 25 5.04 -5.19 4.58
C ALA A 25 6.20 -6.17 4.42
N SER A 26 6.78 -6.33 3.22
CA SER A 26 7.80 -7.34 2.95
C SER A 26 9.08 -6.74 2.38
N LYS A 27 10.09 -6.64 3.24
CA LYS A 27 11.44 -6.24 2.83
C LYS A 27 11.97 -7.16 1.71
N ASP A 28 11.78 -8.46 1.89
CA ASP A 28 12.30 -9.45 0.94
C ASP A 28 11.67 -9.29 -0.44
N GLU A 29 10.37 -9.05 -0.51
CA GLU A 29 9.69 -8.84 -1.80
C GLU A 29 10.15 -7.56 -2.49
N GLN A 30 10.41 -6.50 -1.72
CA GLN A 30 10.94 -5.25 -2.27
C GLN A 30 12.32 -5.44 -2.88
N LEU A 31 13.19 -6.14 -2.17
CA LEU A 31 14.55 -6.41 -2.65
C LEU A 31 14.54 -7.36 -3.85
N GLU A 32 13.67 -8.35 -3.83
CA GLU A 32 13.46 -9.27 -4.95
C GLU A 32 12.97 -8.53 -6.19
N TYR A 33 12.03 -7.61 -6.03
CA TYR A 33 11.52 -6.78 -7.11
C TYR A 33 12.68 -6.01 -7.77
N GLN A 34 13.52 -5.34 -6.96
CA GLN A 34 14.64 -4.58 -7.50
C GLN A 34 15.65 -5.48 -8.23
N LYS A 35 15.89 -6.67 -7.69
CA LYS A 35 16.77 -7.64 -8.31
C LYS A 35 16.24 -8.11 -9.67
N ASN A 36 14.94 -8.36 -9.75
CA ASN A 36 14.30 -8.85 -10.99
C ASN A 36 14.11 -7.76 -12.03
N VAL A 37 13.99 -6.50 -11.60
CA VAL A 37 13.79 -5.35 -12.48
C VAL A 37 14.84 -4.28 -12.14
N PRO A 38 16.11 -4.48 -12.56
CA PRO A 38 17.21 -3.60 -12.12
C PRO A 38 17.06 -2.13 -12.51
N ILE A 39 16.31 -1.82 -13.57
CA ILE A 39 16.08 -0.45 -14.01
C ILE A 39 14.99 0.26 -13.22
N ALA A 40 14.22 -0.46 -12.39
CA ALA A 40 13.15 0.13 -11.60
C ALA A 40 13.73 0.91 -10.42
N ASP A 41 13.06 2.01 -10.06
CA ASP A 41 13.29 2.72 -8.80
C ASP A 41 12.22 2.28 -7.83
N VAL A 42 12.46 1.18 -7.13
CA VAL A 42 11.47 0.54 -6.28
C VAL A 42 11.02 1.46 -5.14
N SER A 43 11.96 2.24 -4.56
CA SER A 43 11.60 3.22 -3.53
C SER A 43 10.55 4.20 -4.02
N ALA A 44 10.77 4.79 -5.18
CA ALA A 44 9.83 5.75 -5.77
C ALA A 44 8.51 5.07 -6.14
N GLU A 45 8.57 3.86 -6.71
CA GLU A 45 7.36 3.12 -7.11
C GLU A 45 6.47 2.79 -5.93
N LEU A 46 7.05 2.43 -4.77
CA LEU A 46 6.26 2.15 -3.57
C LEU A 46 5.41 3.35 -3.16
N PHE A 47 5.98 4.54 -3.17
CA PHE A 47 5.24 5.76 -2.86
C PHE A 47 4.18 6.07 -3.90
N CYS A 48 4.52 5.93 -5.19
CA CYS A 48 3.57 6.20 -6.28
C CYS A 48 2.41 5.22 -6.30
N GLN A 49 2.67 3.94 -6.07
CA GLN A 49 1.62 2.92 -6.11
C GLN A 49 0.55 3.17 -5.05
N TRP A 50 0.94 3.54 -3.86
CA TRP A 50 -0.03 3.86 -2.82
C TRP A 50 -0.69 5.21 -3.05
N GLY A 51 0.12 6.26 -3.16
CA GLY A 51 -0.39 7.64 -3.18
C GLY A 51 -1.10 8.04 -4.46
N ASP A 52 -0.58 7.59 -5.61
CA ASP A 52 -1.08 8.04 -6.91
C ASP A 52 -1.93 7.00 -7.62
N ASP A 53 -1.54 5.73 -7.54
CA ASP A 53 -2.13 4.71 -8.40
C ASP A 53 -3.35 4.01 -7.79
N PHE A 54 -3.29 3.58 -6.53
CA PHE A 54 -4.27 2.63 -6.01
C PHE A 54 -5.14 3.12 -4.86
N TYR A 55 -4.66 3.99 -4.00
CA TYR A 55 -5.44 4.43 -2.85
C TYR A 55 -6.28 5.66 -3.18
N HIS A 56 -7.56 5.44 -3.51
CA HIS A 56 -8.52 6.50 -3.85
C HIS A 56 -9.81 6.35 -3.06
N PRO A 57 -9.78 6.67 -1.74
CA PRO A 57 -10.92 6.42 -0.85
C PRO A 57 -12.17 7.26 -1.17
N GLU A 58 -12.01 8.30 -1.96
CA GLU A 58 -13.12 9.18 -2.37
C GLU A 58 -14.02 8.55 -3.43
N THR A 59 -13.57 7.48 -4.09
CA THR A 59 -14.36 6.88 -5.17
C THR A 59 -15.40 5.90 -4.63
N PRO A 60 -16.59 5.82 -5.28
CA PRO A 60 -17.60 4.84 -4.89
C PRO A 60 -17.11 3.39 -4.98
N GLN A 61 -16.30 3.10 -5.99
CA GLN A 61 -15.76 1.76 -6.20
C GLN A 61 -14.87 1.31 -5.04
N PHE A 62 -14.08 2.23 -4.48
CA PHE A 62 -13.26 1.94 -3.30
C PHE A 62 -14.15 1.59 -2.09
N ARG A 63 -15.24 2.34 -1.90
CA ARG A 63 -16.17 2.08 -0.79
C ARG A 63 -16.85 0.73 -0.90
N LEU A 64 -17.07 0.24 -2.13
CA LEU A 64 -17.61 -1.09 -2.35
C LEU A 64 -16.57 -2.19 -2.10
N ALA A 65 -15.29 -1.86 -2.31
CA ALA A 65 -14.19 -2.81 -2.16
C ALA A 65 -13.86 -3.14 -0.71
N PHE A 66 -14.13 -2.22 0.22
CA PHE A 66 -13.75 -2.34 1.63
C PHE A 66 -14.92 -1.96 2.55
N ASN A 67 -15.09 -2.71 3.64
CA ASN A 67 -16.08 -2.36 4.65
C ASN A 67 -15.59 -1.16 5.49
N GLU A 68 -16.46 -0.64 6.37
CA GLU A 68 -16.16 0.55 7.16
C GLU A 68 -14.91 0.39 8.02
N ASN A 69 -14.77 -0.76 8.68
CA ASN A 69 -13.61 -1.02 9.55
C ASN A 69 -12.32 -1.08 8.73
N GLU A 70 -12.36 -1.73 7.57
CA GLU A 70 -11.21 -1.81 6.68
C GLU A 70 -10.82 -0.43 6.15
N ARG A 71 -11.81 0.40 5.82
CA ARG A 71 -11.53 1.77 5.36
C ARG A 71 -10.83 2.60 6.44
N LYS A 72 -11.21 2.41 7.71
CA LYS A 72 -10.53 3.09 8.83
C LYS A 72 -9.08 2.62 8.97
N VAL A 73 -8.84 1.32 8.83
CA VAL A 73 -7.49 0.76 8.89
C VAL A 73 -6.62 1.35 7.77
N LEU A 74 -7.16 1.41 6.56
CA LEU A 74 -6.45 1.97 5.42
C LEU A 74 -6.20 3.47 5.59
N ALA A 75 -7.16 4.21 6.14
CA ALA A 75 -7.01 5.64 6.42
C ALA A 75 -5.91 5.90 7.46
N ASP A 76 -5.81 5.03 8.48
CA ASP A 76 -4.73 5.12 9.48
C ASP A 76 -3.36 4.89 8.84
N PHE A 77 -3.25 3.90 7.96
CA PHE A 77 -2.02 3.66 7.21
C PHE A 77 -1.68 4.88 6.34
N ASP A 78 -2.67 5.42 5.63
CA ASP A 78 -2.49 6.59 4.76
C ASP A 78 -1.99 7.80 5.55
N LYS A 79 -2.50 8.00 6.75
CA LYS A 79 -2.06 9.09 7.62
C LYS A 79 -0.57 8.96 7.95
N THR A 80 -0.13 7.76 8.34
CA THR A 80 1.28 7.47 8.58
C THR A 80 2.10 7.66 7.31
N PHE A 81 1.59 7.17 6.19
CA PHE A 81 2.23 7.30 4.88
C PHE A 81 2.50 8.76 4.53
N ASN A 82 1.49 9.62 4.70
CA ASN A 82 1.63 11.04 4.38
C ASN A 82 2.63 11.76 5.30
N LEU A 83 2.63 11.43 6.59
CA LEU A 83 3.58 11.99 7.53
C LEU A 83 5.02 11.65 7.15
N ILE A 84 5.26 10.40 6.77
CA ILE A 84 6.59 9.94 6.37
C ILE A 84 6.97 10.49 5.01
N SER A 85 6.03 10.53 4.06
CA SER A 85 6.26 11.08 2.73
C SER A 85 6.71 12.54 2.81
N ASP A 86 6.07 13.34 3.68
CA ASP A 86 6.42 14.74 3.87
C ASP A 86 7.82 14.93 4.45
N LYS A 87 8.28 13.98 5.26
CA LYS A 87 9.60 14.01 5.90
C LYS A 87 10.70 13.43 5.02
N THR A 88 10.32 12.66 4.01
CA THR A 88 11.29 11.96 3.16
C THR A 88 11.81 12.91 2.08
N SER A 89 13.12 12.87 1.84
CA SER A 89 13.77 13.68 0.83
C SER A 89 13.16 13.43 -0.55
N LYS A 90 13.11 14.48 -1.38
CA LYS A 90 12.72 14.36 -2.78
C LYS A 90 13.61 13.39 -3.55
N ASN A 91 14.85 13.20 -3.09
CA ASN A 91 15.78 12.22 -3.64
C ASN A 91 15.80 11.00 -2.73
N LEU A 92 14.87 10.08 -2.96
CA LEU A 92 14.82 8.83 -2.21
C LEU A 92 16.06 7.99 -2.47
N PRO A 93 16.63 7.36 -1.42
CA PRO A 93 17.71 6.40 -1.65
C PRO A 93 17.17 5.19 -2.41
N ASN A 94 18.07 4.42 -3.05
CA ASN A 94 17.64 3.17 -3.67
C ASN A 94 17.10 2.23 -2.58
N ILE A 95 16.38 1.18 -3.00
CA ILE A 95 15.66 0.34 -2.05
C ILE A 95 16.60 -0.35 -1.05
N VAL A 96 17.80 -0.74 -1.48
CA VAL A 96 18.77 -1.40 -0.60
C VAL A 96 19.14 -0.52 0.58
N ASP A 97 19.28 0.78 0.35
CA ASP A 97 19.59 1.75 1.39
C ASP A 97 18.33 2.22 2.13
N PHE A 98 17.23 2.38 1.42
CA PHE A 98 15.97 2.84 2.01
C PHE A 98 15.47 1.89 3.11
N VAL A 99 15.57 0.57 2.90
CA VAL A 99 15.10 -0.41 3.90
C VAL A 99 15.88 -0.35 5.22
N LYS A 100 17.00 0.39 5.26
CA LYS A 100 17.80 0.58 6.47
C LYS A 100 17.40 1.83 7.26
N THR A 101 16.46 2.62 6.75
CA THR A 101 16.05 3.88 7.39
C THR A 101 14.93 3.67 8.39
N ASN A 102 14.80 4.60 9.34
CA ASN A 102 13.67 4.61 10.28
C ASN A 102 12.35 4.89 9.58
N GLU A 103 12.36 5.74 8.58
CA GLU A 103 11.18 6.08 7.78
C GLU A 103 10.60 4.83 7.14
N TRP A 104 11.46 4.01 6.54
CA TRP A 104 11.03 2.74 5.95
C TRP A 104 10.43 1.80 7.01
N LEU A 105 11.11 1.70 8.16
CA LEU A 105 10.67 0.80 9.24
C LEU A 105 9.28 1.18 9.74
N ILE A 106 9.01 2.47 9.92
CA ILE A 106 7.70 2.96 10.35
C ILE A 106 6.62 2.55 9.36
N LEU A 107 6.85 2.74 8.06
CA LEU A 107 5.91 2.38 7.02
C LEU A 107 5.73 0.87 6.94
N ASN A 108 6.81 0.12 7.04
CA ASN A 108 6.77 -1.34 7.04
C ASN A 108 5.89 -1.88 8.18
N GLN A 109 6.12 -1.39 9.40
CA GLN A 109 5.35 -1.81 10.57
C GLN A 109 3.89 -1.40 10.44
N ALA A 110 3.61 -0.21 9.92
CA ALA A 110 2.25 0.25 9.69
C ALA A 110 1.52 -0.64 8.68
N ALA A 111 2.20 -1.07 7.63
CA ALA A 111 1.63 -1.98 6.63
C ALA A 111 1.34 -3.36 7.23
N VAL A 112 2.26 -3.90 8.01
CA VAL A 112 2.08 -5.18 8.69
C VAL A 112 0.85 -5.13 9.61
N GLU A 113 0.72 -4.07 10.40
CA GLU A 113 -0.43 -3.88 11.30
C GLU A 113 -1.74 -3.75 10.53
N ALA A 114 -1.75 -2.98 9.44
CA ALA A 114 -2.94 -2.82 8.62
C ALA A 114 -3.41 -4.17 8.05
N LEU A 115 -2.48 -4.97 7.54
CA LEU A 115 -2.81 -6.30 6.99
C LEU A 115 -3.37 -7.24 8.07
N LYS A 116 -2.80 -7.22 9.28
CA LYS A 116 -3.31 -8.04 10.39
C LYS A 116 -4.75 -7.68 10.72
N LYS A 117 -5.07 -6.40 10.79
CA LYS A 117 -6.41 -5.92 11.11
C LYS A 117 -7.41 -6.28 10.02
N ILE A 118 -7.00 -6.15 8.75
CA ILE A 118 -7.87 -6.51 7.63
C ILE A 118 -8.11 -8.02 7.59
N LYS A 119 -7.08 -8.83 7.83
CA LYS A 119 -7.21 -10.30 7.91
C LYS A 119 -8.16 -10.72 9.03
N ALA A 120 -8.07 -10.07 10.20
CA ALA A 120 -8.95 -10.35 11.32
C ALA A 120 -10.42 -10.09 10.95
N THR A 121 -10.69 -9.07 10.11
CA THR A 121 -12.03 -8.77 9.61
C THR A 121 -12.52 -9.84 8.63
N ASP A 122 -11.63 -10.32 7.74
CA ASP A 122 -11.97 -11.35 6.75
C ASP A 122 -12.30 -12.70 7.38
N ASN A 123 -11.76 -12.98 8.57
CA ASN A 123 -11.94 -14.26 9.27
C ASN A 123 -13.23 -14.33 10.12
N LYS A 124 -14.07 -13.32 10.02
CA LYS A 124 -15.39 -13.35 10.66
C LYS A 124 -16.45 -13.96 9.72
#